data_c11ef9741e797ed6ca0b91907e5a514e
#
_entry.id   c11ef9741e797ed6ca0b91907e5a514e
#
_cell.length_a   1.000
_cell.length_b   1.000
_cell.length_c   1.000
_cell.angle_alpha   90.00
_cell.angle_beta   90.00
_cell.angle_gamma   90.00
#
_symmetry.space_group_name_H-M   'P 1'
#
loop_
_entity.id
_entity.type
_entity.pdbx_description
1 polymer ?
#
loop_
_entity_poly.entity_id
_entity_poly.type
_entity_poly.pdbx_seq_one_letter_code
_entity_poly.pdbx_strand_id
1 'polypeptide(L)'
;MDYKSILEEFNKDLRDLQMRYLYIPLNDYLWEHFIREQEEIGQKYKAHGKAFDKFARAILMAIAIFKEDMEKNEYDRAEKKNQ
;
A
#
# COMPACT_ATOMS: atom_id res chain seq x y z
N MET A 1 2.09 -22.51 14.02
CA MET A 1 2.47 -21.34 13.21
C MET A 1 2.45 -20.11 14.10
N ASP A 2 3.54 -19.33 14.09
CA ASP A 2 3.64 -18.15 14.94
C ASP A 2 3.11 -16.90 14.21
N TYR A 3 1.82 -16.67 14.31
CA TYR A 3 1.20 -15.52 13.69
C TYR A 3 1.68 -14.18 14.22
N LYS A 4 2.17 -14.14 15.46
CA LYS A 4 2.69 -12.89 16.02
C LYS A 4 3.93 -12.42 15.26
N SER A 5 4.89 -13.32 15.01
CA SER A 5 6.09 -12.98 14.24
C SER A 5 5.77 -12.63 12.80
N ILE A 6 4.82 -13.36 12.19
CA ILE A 6 4.40 -13.09 10.82
C ILE A 6 3.74 -11.71 10.72
N LEU A 7 2.88 -11.37 11.68
CA LEU A 7 2.22 -10.06 11.69
C LEU A 7 3.21 -8.93 11.92
N GLU A 8 4.19 -9.11 12.80
CA GLU A 8 5.23 -8.10 13.03
C GLU A 8 6.03 -7.84 11.75
N GLU A 9 6.41 -8.89 11.04
CA GLU A 9 7.13 -8.77 9.77
C GLU A 9 6.27 -8.09 8.71
N PHE A 10 5.00 -8.49 8.59
CA PHE A 10 4.07 -7.89 7.66
C PHE A 10 3.87 -6.41 7.94
N ASN A 11 3.67 -6.04 9.20
CA ASN A 11 3.50 -4.65 9.60
C ASN A 11 4.74 -3.81 9.30
N LYS A 12 5.93 -4.38 9.44
CA LYS A 12 7.17 -3.71 9.06
C LYS A 12 7.21 -3.46 7.56
N ASP A 13 6.87 -4.47 6.76
CA ASP A 13 6.85 -4.33 5.30
C ASP A 13 5.84 -3.26 4.86
N LEU A 14 4.66 -3.22 5.51
CA LEU A 14 3.65 -2.21 5.23
C LEU A 14 4.15 -0.81 5.58
N ARG A 15 4.81 -0.67 6.72
CA ARG A 15 5.36 0.61 7.16
C ARG A 15 6.41 1.11 6.19
N ASP A 16 7.32 0.23 5.76
CA ASP A 16 8.35 0.58 4.80
C ASP A 16 7.74 1.03 3.47
N LEU A 17 6.72 0.33 3.00
CA LEU A 17 5.99 0.68 1.80
C LEU A 17 5.34 2.08 1.93
N GLN A 18 4.68 2.33 3.05
CA GLN A 18 4.03 3.61 3.31
C GLN A 18 5.04 4.75 3.36
N MET A 19 6.17 4.53 4.02
CA MET A 19 7.22 5.54 4.13
C MET A 19 7.80 5.91 2.77
N ARG A 20 7.86 4.94 1.84
CA ARG A 20 8.39 5.22 0.49
C ARG A 20 7.41 5.96 -0.40
N TYR A 21 6.10 5.74 -0.26
CA TYR A 21 5.14 6.17 -1.28
C TYR A 21 4.03 7.09 -0.81
N LEU A 22 3.65 7.08 0.48
CA LEU A 22 2.48 7.85 0.91
C LEU A 22 2.72 9.35 1.02
N TYR A 23 3.96 9.76 1.22
CA TYR A 23 4.26 11.16 1.53
C TYR A 23 4.77 11.97 0.35
N ILE A 24 4.83 11.37 -0.83
CA ILE A 24 5.29 12.05 -2.05
C ILE A 24 4.24 11.86 -3.15
N PRO A 25 4.10 12.85 -4.06
CA PRO A 25 3.24 12.65 -5.25
C PRO A 25 3.82 11.55 -6.12
N LEU A 26 2.96 10.71 -6.69
CA LEU A 26 3.39 9.62 -7.55
C LEU A 26 3.08 9.94 -9.01
N ASN A 27 4.12 9.85 -9.85
CA ASN A 27 3.93 9.83 -11.30
C ASN A 27 3.64 8.39 -11.76
N ASP A 28 3.41 8.19 -13.06
CA ASP A 28 3.08 6.87 -13.60
C ASP A 28 4.14 5.83 -13.28
N TYR A 29 5.41 6.22 -13.37
CA TYR A 29 6.55 5.35 -13.08
C TYR A 29 6.54 4.90 -11.61
N LEU A 30 6.33 5.83 -10.69
CA LEU A 30 6.29 5.53 -9.26
C LEU A 30 5.06 4.72 -8.89
N TRP A 31 3.91 4.96 -9.55
CA TRP A 31 2.71 4.14 -9.36
C TRP A 31 2.97 2.69 -9.75
N GLU A 32 3.66 2.45 -10.86
CA GLU A 32 4.02 1.09 -11.27
C GLU A 32 4.90 0.42 -10.23
N HIS A 33 5.88 1.13 -9.70
CA HIS A 33 6.76 0.62 -8.64
C HIS A 33 5.97 0.30 -7.36
N PHE A 34 5.07 1.18 -6.98
CA PHE A 34 4.22 1.01 -5.79
C PHE A 34 3.38 -0.26 -5.91
N ILE A 35 2.69 -0.43 -7.04
CA ILE A 35 1.85 -1.61 -7.27
C ILE A 35 2.70 -2.88 -7.31
N ARG A 36 3.88 -2.82 -7.93
CA ARG A 36 4.79 -3.97 -7.98
C ARG A 36 5.26 -4.38 -6.58
N GLU A 37 5.63 -3.42 -5.75
CA GLU A 37 6.03 -3.73 -4.36
C GLU A 37 4.86 -4.30 -3.56
N GLN A 38 3.64 -3.82 -3.78
CA GLN A 38 2.45 -4.40 -3.16
C GLN A 38 2.27 -5.86 -3.56
N GLU A 39 2.45 -6.18 -4.83
CA GLU A 39 2.35 -7.55 -5.31
C GLU A 39 3.44 -8.44 -4.71
N GLU A 40 4.66 -7.93 -4.61
CA GLU A 40 5.77 -8.65 -3.99
C GLU A 40 5.48 -8.98 -2.53
N ILE A 41 4.94 -8.01 -1.77
CA ILE A 41 4.54 -8.24 -0.39
C ILE A 41 3.43 -9.29 -0.33
N GLY A 42 2.41 -9.17 -1.19
CA GLY A 42 1.33 -10.14 -1.24
C GLY A 42 1.82 -11.56 -1.50
N GLN A 43 2.74 -11.73 -2.43
CA GLN A 43 3.32 -13.03 -2.74
C GLN A 43 4.15 -13.59 -1.59
N LYS A 44 4.90 -12.72 -0.91
CA LYS A 44 5.71 -13.11 0.24
C LYS A 44 4.88 -13.78 1.34
N TYR A 45 3.68 -13.24 1.60
CA TYR A 45 2.84 -13.72 2.70
C TYR A 45 1.80 -14.77 2.28
N LYS A 46 1.69 -15.07 1.00
CA LYS A 46 0.76 -16.05 0.49
C LYS A 46 1.00 -17.45 1.07
N ALA A 47 2.25 -17.79 1.36
CA ALA A 47 2.64 -19.10 1.90
C ALA A 47 2.10 -19.36 3.30
N HIS A 48 1.62 -18.33 4.01
CA HIS A 48 1.15 -18.48 5.39
C HIS A 48 -0.33 -18.87 5.49
N GLY A 49 -0.94 -19.29 4.39
CA GLY A 49 -2.30 -19.82 4.38
C GLY A 49 -3.32 -18.85 3.82
N LYS A 50 -4.50 -19.40 3.48
CA LYS A 50 -5.54 -18.63 2.79
C LYS A 50 -6.08 -17.47 3.62
N ALA A 51 -6.23 -17.68 4.94
CA ALA A 51 -6.76 -16.61 5.80
C ALA A 51 -5.80 -15.42 5.86
N PHE A 52 -4.51 -15.69 6.01
CA PHE A 52 -3.52 -14.62 6.05
C PHE A 52 -3.37 -13.94 4.69
N ASP A 53 -3.39 -14.72 3.60
CA ASP A 53 -3.34 -14.17 2.23
C ASP A 53 -4.49 -13.19 1.99
N LYS A 54 -5.70 -13.57 2.34
CA LYS A 54 -6.88 -12.71 2.21
C LYS A 54 -6.75 -11.43 3.02
N PHE A 55 -6.30 -11.56 4.26
CA PHE A 55 -6.08 -10.42 5.16
C PHE A 55 -5.01 -9.47 4.58
N ALA A 56 -3.87 -10.02 4.16
CA ALA A 56 -2.78 -9.22 3.62
C ALA A 56 -3.18 -8.45 2.37
N ARG A 57 -3.88 -9.12 1.45
CA ARG A 57 -4.34 -8.49 0.20
C ARG A 57 -5.36 -7.37 0.47
N ALA A 58 -6.24 -7.56 1.45
CA ALA A 58 -7.21 -6.54 1.82
C ALA A 58 -6.53 -5.29 2.36
N ILE A 59 -5.52 -5.45 3.22
CA ILE A 59 -4.76 -4.34 3.78
C ILE A 59 -3.97 -3.61 2.69
N LEU A 60 -3.29 -4.35 1.81
CA LEU A 60 -2.53 -3.75 0.71
C LEU A 60 -3.43 -2.96 -0.23
N MET A 61 -4.60 -3.49 -0.55
CA MET A 61 -5.59 -2.79 -1.38
C MET A 61 -6.08 -1.52 -0.70
N ALA A 62 -6.34 -1.58 0.61
CA ALA A 62 -6.77 -0.42 1.37
C ALA A 62 -5.72 0.70 1.33
N ILE A 63 -4.44 0.36 1.41
CA ILE A 63 -3.35 1.34 1.31
C ILE A 63 -3.34 1.99 -0.08
N ALA A 64 -3.50 1.20 -1.14
CA ALA A 64 -3.53 1.73 -2.50
C ALA A 64 -4.71 2.68 -2.73
N ILE A 65 -5.89 2.30 -2.25
CA ILE A 65 -7.10 3.14 -2.35
C ILE A 65 -6.91 4.44 -1.57
N PHE A 66 -6.36 4.34 -0.37
CA PHE A 66 -6.08 5.52 0.46
C PHE A 66 -5.13 6.49 -0.24
N LYS A 67 -4.06 5.96 -0.83
CA LYS A 67 -3.09 6.79 -1.57
C LYS A 67 -3.74 7.47 -2.78
N GLU A 68 -4.53 6.73 -3.53
CA GLU A 68 -5.26 7.28 -4.67
C GLU A 68 -6.20 8.40 -4.25
N ASP A 69 -6.94 8.19 -3.16
CA ASP A 69 -7.87 9.21 -2.65
C ASP A 69 -7.13 10.44 -2.14
N MET A 70 -5.99 10.27 -1.49
CA MET A 70 -5.16 11.39 -1.04
C MET A 70 -4.72 12.25 -2.21
N GLU A 71 -4.20 11.66 -3.27
CA GLU A 71 -3.73 12.40 -4.44
C GLU A 71 -4.87 13.09 -5.17
N LYS A 72 -5.99 12.43 -5.29
CA LYS A 72 -7.18 12.99 -5.91
C LYS A 72 -7.71 14.20 -5.13
N ASN A 73 -7.75 14.10 -3.81
CA ASN A 73 -8.19 15.21 -2.97
C ASN A 73 -7.26 16.42 -3.07
N GLU A 74 -5.95 16.20 -3.11
CA GLU A 74 -4.97 17.27 -3.27
C GLU A 74 -5.13 17.94 -4.63
N TYR A 75 -5.35 17.16 -5.68
CA TYR A 75 -5.58 17.67 -7.02
C TYR A 75 -6.86 18.53 -7.07
N ASP A 76 -7.95 18.03 -6.48
CA ASP A 76 -9.21 18.77 -6.42
C ASP A 76 -9.06 20.09 -5.66
N ARG A 77 -8.29 20.10 -4.58
CA ARG A 77 -8.00 21.32 -3.81
C ARG A 77 -7.22 22.32 -4.64
N ALA A 78 -6.23 21.86 -5.40
CA ALA A 78 -5.43 22.72 -6.26
C ALA A 78 -6.28 23.37 -7.35
N GLU A 79 -7.19 22.62 -7.96
CA GLU A 79 -8.12 23.15 -8.97
C GLU A 79 -9.05 24.21 -8.38
N LYS A 80 -9.58 23.96 -7.18
CA LYS A 80 -10.48 24.91 -6.51
C LYS A 80 -9.79 26.22 -6.14
N LYS A 81 -8.50 26.17 -5.85
CA LYS A 81 -7.72 27.38 -5.55
C LYS A 81 -7.46 28.26 -6.77
N ASN A 82 -7.47 27.66 -7.95
CA ASN A 82 -7.20 28.38 -9.20
C ASN A 82 -8.46 28.94 -9.85
N GLN A 83 -9.60 28.70 -9.25
CA GLN A 83 -10.87 29.27 -9.67
C GLN A 83 -11.22 30.48 -8.80
#